data_5ed55617ead0323cabbbf970f08f5d08
#
_entry.id   5ed55617ead0323cabbbf970f08f5d08
#
_cell.length_a   1.000
_cell.length_b   1.000
_cell.length_c   1.000
_cell.angle_alpha   90.00
_cell.angle_beta   90.00
_cell.angle_gamma   90.00
#
_symmetry.space_group_name_H-M   'P 1'
#
loop_
_entity.id
_entity.type
_entity.pdbx_description
1 polymer ?
#
loop_
_entity_poly.entity_id
_entity_poly.type
_entity_poly.pdbx_seq_one_letter_code
_entity_poly.pdbx_strand_id
1 'polypeptide(L)' 'MKLKIDQEADALYLTLDDTDTVDSEEVSPGIIVDYNGDGKVVGFEMLYLSKRTPNLDAGKLEFETVPTTAKR' A
#
# COMPACT_ATOMS: atom_id res chain seq x y z
N MET A 1 7.10 0.28 -8.08
CA MET A 1 6.20 -0.09 -6.98
C MET A 1 7.01 -0.70 -5.85
N LYS A 2 6.71 -0.32 -4.62
CA LYS A 2 7.45 -0.80 -3.46
C LYS A 2 6.47 -1.17 -2.35
N LEU A 3 6.63 -2.38 -1.81
CA LEU A 3 5.86 -2.83 -0.66
C LEU A 3 6.80 -2.95 0.53
N LYS A 4 6.43 -2.32 1.64
CA LYS A 4 7.19 -2.39 2.88
C LYS A 4 6.25 -2.80 4.01
N ILE A 5 6.67 -3.78 4.79
CA ILE A 5 5.98 -4.17 6.01
C ILE A 5 6.91 -3.87 7.16
N ASP A 6 6.46 -2.98 8.04
CA ASP A 6 7.20 -2.58 9.23
C ASP A 6 6.55 -3.29 10.41
N GLN A 7 7.21 -4.31 10.92
CA GLN A 7 6.65 -5.13 12.00
C GLN A 7 6.61 -4.38 13.33
N GLU A 8 7.55 -3.48 13.55
CA GLU A 8 7.56 -2.68 14.76
C GLU A 8 6.39 -1.70 14.78
N ALA A 9 6.16 -1.03 13.66
CA ALA A 9 5.03 -0.11 13.52
C ALA A 9 3.71 -0.82 13.29
N ASP A 10 3.76 -2.13 13.00
CA ASP A 10 2.60 -2.96 12.68
C ASP A 10 1.82 -2.36 11.51
N ALA A 11 2.54 -2.03 10.46
CA ALA A 11 1.98 -1.30 9.32
C ALA A 11 2.53 -1.82 8.00
N LEU A 12 1.72 -1.65 6.96
CA LEU A 12 2.08 -1.96 5.59
C LEU A 12 2.04 -0.66 4.78
N TYR A 13 3.05 -0.46 3.94
CA TYR A 13 3.13 0.71 3.06
C TYR A 13 3.31 0.24 1.64
N LEU A 14 2.44 0.65 0.74
CA LEU A 14 2.59 0.38 -0.68
C LEU A 14 2.81 1.70 -1.40
N THR A 15 3.95 1.82 -2.07
CA THR A 15 4.29 2.99 -2.87
C THR A 15 4.11 2.62 -4.34
N LEU A 16 3.19 3.30 -5.01
CA LEU A 16 2.88 3.04 -6.41
C LEU A 16 3.72 3.88 -7.36
N ASP A 17 4.08 5.09 -6.93
CA ASP A 17 4.75 6.07 -7.75
C ASP A 17 5.77 6.81 -6.88
N ASP A 18 6.90 7.21 -7.48
CA ASP A 18 8.00 7.86 -6.78
C ASP A 18 7.78 9.36 -6.55
N THR A 19 6.72 9.95 -7.09
CA THR A 19 6.48 11.37 -6.86
C THR A 19 6.16 11.63 -5.40
N ASP A 20 6.53 12.82 -4.92
CA ASP A 20 6.39 13.15 -3.51
C ASP A 20 4.93 13.19 -3.09
N THR A 21 4.66 12.64 -1.91
CA THR A 21 3.36 12.77 -1.27
C THR A 21 3.22 14.19 -0.73
N VAL A 22 2.16 14.88 -1.13
CA VAL A 22 1.87 16.23 -0.64
C VAL A 22 0.62 16.27 0.23
N ASP A 23 -0.19 15.22 0.22
CA ASP A 23 -1.40 15.15 1.02
C ASP A 23 -1.74 13.70 1.30
N SER A 24 -2.42 13.48 2.42
CA SER A 24 -2.83 12.14 2.83
C SER A 24 -4.24 12.21 3.41
N GLU A 25 -5.02 11.16 3.19
CA GLU A 25 -6.38 11.10 3.68
C GLU A 25 -6.62 9.74 4.34
N GLU A 26 -7.11 9.77 5.58
CA GLU A 26 -7.52 8.53 6.23
C GLU A 26 -8.94 8.21 5.77
N VAL A 27 -9.06 7.27 4.85
CA VAL A 27 -10.33 6.94 4.19
C VAL A 27 -11.18 5.96 5.01
N SER A 28 -10.55 5.29 5.96
CA SER A 28 -11.17 4.35 6.88
C SER A 28 -10.21 4.22 8.06
N PRO A 29 -10.66 3.81 9.25
CA PRO A 29 -9.75 3.72 10.38
C PRO A 29 -8.49 2.91 10.05
N GLY A 30 -7.34 3.57 10.08
CA GLY A 30 -6.05 2.96 9.81
C GLY A 30 -5.75 2.70 8.34
N ILE A 31 -6.59 3.15 7.42
CA ILE A 31 -6.32 3.04 5.98
C ILE A 31 -6.11 4.44 5.44
N ILE A 32 -4.91 4.71 4.96
CA ILE A 32 -4.50 6.04 4.55
C ILE A 32 -4.09 6.01 3.08
N VAL A 33 -4.61 6.96 2.31
CA VAL A 33 -4.27 7.11 0.89
C VAL A 33 -3.40 8.36 0.75
N ASP A 34 -2.29 8.21 0.01
CA ASP A 34 -1.34 9.28 -0.20
C ASP A 34 -1.48 9.82 -1.62
N TYR A 35 -1.49 11.15 -1.75
CA TYR A 35 -1.65 11.84 -3.03
C TYR A 35 -0.45 12.71 -3.34
N ASN A 36 -0.12 12.85 -4.63
CA ASN A 36 0.92 13.77 -5.06
C ASN A 36 0.34 15.15 -5.36
N GLY A 37 1.19 16.06 -5.84
CA GLY A 37 0.77 17.44 -6.12
C GLY A 37 -0.26 17.57 -7.24
N ASP A 38 -0.41 16.54 -8.06
CA ASP A 38 -1.42 16.52 -9.12
C ASP A 38 -2.72 15.86 -8.65
N GLY A 39 -2.82 15.51 -7.38
CA GLY A 39 -4.01 14.89 -6.83
C GLY A 39 -4.14 13.41 -7.17
N LYS A 40 -3.07 12.78 -7.64
CA LYS A 40 -3.08 11.37 -7.98
C LYS A 40 -2.66 10.51 -6.80
N VAL A 41 -3.25 9.31 -6.68
CA VAL A 41 -2.87 8.36 -5.64
C VAL A 41 -1.49 7.81 -5.96
N VAL A 42 -0.56 7.97 -5.04
CA VAL A 42 0.82 7.48 -5.20
C VAL A 42 1.17 6.37 -4.23
N GLY A 43 0.32 6.11 -3.25
CA GLY A 43 0.55 5.04 -2.31
C GLY A 43 -0.56 4.92 -1.30
N PHE A 44 -0.46 3.90 -0.46
CA PHE A 44 -1.37 3.79 0.67
C PHE A 44 -0.70 3.06 1.82
N GLU A 45 -1.28 3.25 3.02
CA GLU A 45 -0.77 2.68 4.26
C GLU A 45 -1.89 1.95 4.96
N MET A 46 -1.57 0.83 5.57
CA MET A 46 -2.53 0.08 6.38
C MET A 46 -1.92 -0.13 7.77
N LEU A 47 -2.55 0.42 8.77
CA LEU A 47 -2.10 0.35 10.16
C LEU A 47 -2.78 -0.81 10.89
N TYR A 48 -2.23 -1.17 12.03
CA TYR A 48 -2.77 -2.24 12.88
C TYR A 48 -2.85 -3.57 12.13
N LEU A 49 -1.81 -3.86 11.37
CA LEU A 49 -1.80 -4.97 10.43
C LEU A 49 -2.06 -6.31 11.10
N SER A 50 -1.40 -6.60 12.23
CA SER A 50 -1.53 -7.86 12.93
C SER A 50 -2.94 -8.08 13.48
N LYS A 51 -3.64 -7.00 13.78
CA LYS A 51 -5.01 -7.08 14.29
C LYS A 51 -6.03 -7.28 13.19
N ARG A 52 -5.68 -6.83 11.98
CA ARG A 52 -6.57 -6.99 10.82
C ARG A 52 -6.48 -8.40 10.25
N THR A 53 -5.25 -8.95 10.23
CA THR A 53 -4.98 -10.24 9.63
C THR A 53 -4.08 -11.04 10.56
N PRO A 54 -4.66 -11.67 11.61
CA PRO A 54 -3.85 -12.34 12.64
C PRO A 54 -3.00 -13.49 12.12
N ASN A 55 -3.33 -14.04 10.95
CA ASN A 55 -2.57 -15.12 10.35
C ASN A 55 -1.60 -14.66 9.28
N LEU A 56 -1.32 -13.38 9.21
CA LEU A 56 -0.41 -12.83 8.23
C LEU A 56 1.01 -13.31 8.46
N ASP A 57 1.63 -13.86 7.42
CA ASP A 57 3.05 -14.17 7.43
C ASP A 57 3.79 -13.02 6.73
N ALA A 58 4.35 -12.13 7.53
CA ALA A 58 5.03 -10.94 6.99
C ALA A 58 6.32 -11.29 6.25
N GLY A 59 6.81 -12.50 6.39
CA GLY A 59 8.00 -12.94 5.67
C GLY A 59 7.70 -13.57 4.32
N LYS A 60 6.42 -13.64 3.94
CA LYS A 60 6.03 -14.30 2.69
C LYS A 60 5.13 -13.38 1.87
N LEU A 61 5.52 -13.15 0.63
CA LEU A 61 4.72 -12.39 -0.32
C LEU A 61 4.66 -13.15 -1.63
N GLU A 62 3.48 -13.35 -2.16
CA GLU A 62 3.31 -13.89 -3.50
C GLU A 62 2.94 -12.74 -4.42
N PHE A 63 3.71 -12.56 -5.48
CA PHE A 63 3.49 -11.48 -6.43
C PHE A 63 3.25 -12.11 -7.80
N GLU A 64 2.15 -11.74 -8.43
CA GLU A 64 1.80 -12.29 -9.73
C GLU A 64 1.25 -11.19 -10.61
N THR A 65 1.68 -11.16 -11.86
CA THR A 65 1.07 -10.30 -12.86
C THR A 65 0.37 -11.17 -13.90
N VAL A 66 -0.82 -10.73 -14.28
CA VAL A 66 -1.55 -11.40 -15.36
C VAL A 66 -1.37 -10.53 -16.61
N PRO A 67 -0.65 -11.02 -17.63
CA PRO A 67 -0.41 -10.20 -18.82
C PRO A 67 -1.70 -9.94 -19.57
N THR A 68 -1.77 -8.76 -20.19
CA THR A 68 -2.92 -8.44 -21.02
C THR A 68 -2.87 -9.27 -22.28
N THR A 69 -4.05 -9.56 -22.83
CA THR A 69 -4.12 -10.29 -24.11
C THR A 69 -3.87 -9.38 -25.29
N ALA A 70 -3.74 -8.09 -25.07
CA ALA A 70 -3.48 -7.09 -26.08
C ALA A 70 -4.62 -6.90 -27.11
N LYS A 71 -5.70 -7.57 -26.95
CA LYS A 71 -6.86 -7.41 -27.80
C LYS A 71 -7.89 -6.56 -27.09
N ARG A 72 -7.74 -5.28 -27.26
CA ARG A 72 -8.60 -4.33 -26.54
C ARG A 72 -9.22 -3.36 -27.50
#